data_7a437d9228f43dca91858ea003a11141
#
_entry.id   7a437d9228f43dca91858ea003a11141
#
_cell.length_a   1.000
_cell.length_b   1.000
_cell.length_c   1.000
_cell.angle_alpha   90.00
_cell.angle_beta   90.00
_cell.angle_gamma   90.00
#
_symmetry.space_group_name_H-M   'P 1'
#
loop_
_entity.id
_entity.type
_entity.pdbx_description
1 polymer ?
#
loop_
_entity_poly.entity_id
_entity_poly.type
_entity_poly.pdbx_seq_one_letter_code
_entity_poly.pdbx_strand_id
1 'polypeptide(L)'
;PESDKIRFLKKIDEREPFFIQFGWSSPNKNKVPNGNTDWKGSKSSLDPNNPVTLTWNNGEGLNFSQIISIDDNYMIKVIQKVKNETNNSVNLYPYGLIRRSGEPKTTDFFVLHEGPLGVFDGSLKEHSYSDLKETGQKGMSIKTEENGGWIGITDKYWMAALIPDQ
;
A
#
# COMPACT_ATOMS: atom_id res chain seq x y z
N PRO A 1 17.77 17.26 -23.93
CA PRO A 1 18.18 17.25 -22.54
C PRO A 1 17.69 15.93 -21.94
N GLU A 2 18.61 15.12 -21.43
CA GLU A 2 18.22 13.93 -20.68
C GLU A 2 17.56 14.41 -19.40
N SER A 3 16.31 14.01 -19.18
CA SER A 3 15.62 14.26 -17.92
C SER A 3 16.25 13.36 -16.84
N ASP A 4 16.43 13.88 -15.63
CA ASP A 4 16.90 13.09 -14.50
C ASP A 4 16.00 11.88 -14.27
N LYS A 5 16.61 10.72 -13.99
CA LYS A 5 15.86 9.54 -13.63
C LYS A 5 15.17 9.75 -12.29
N ILE A 6 13.84 9.75 -12.28
CA ILE A 6 13.04 9.88 -11.07
C ILE A 6 12.89 8.48 -10.45
N ARG A 7 13.29 8.34 -9.20
CA ARG A 7 13.03 7.14 -8.42
C ARG A 7 11.73 7.33 -7.63
N PHE A 8 10.66 6.71 -8.15
CA PHE A 8 9.32 6.88 -7.61
C PHE A 8 9.15 6.26 -6.22
N LEU A 9 9.47 4.96 -6.06
CA LEU A 9 9.40 4.26 -4.78
C LEU A 9 10.79 4.12 -4.15
N LYS A 10 10.87 4.34 -2.83
CA LYS A 10 12.09 4.21 -2.02
C LYS A 10 11.84 3.24 -0.87
N LYS A 11 12.82 2.42 -0.54
CA LYS A 11 12.73 1.43 0.53
C LYS A 11 12.59 2.08 1.91
N ILE A 12 12.11 1.29 2.89
CA ILE A 12 11.88 1.73 4.27
C ILE A 12 13.14 2.21 4.99
N ASP A 13 14.29 1.68 4.62
CA ASP A 13 15.61 1.99 5.19
C ASP A 13 16.35 3.13 4.47
N GLU A 14 15.75 3.69 3.41
CA GLU A 14 16.30 4.82 2.69
C GLU A 14 15.86 6.16 3.30
N ARG A 15 16.58 7.22 2.96
CA ARG A 15 16.20 8.59 3.33
C ARG A 15 14.89 8.96 2.63
N GLU A 16 13.90 9.45 3.39
CA GLU A 16 12.58 9.82 2.89
C GLU A 16 11.88 8.67 2.15
N PRO A 17 11.62 7.55 2.85
CA PRO A 17 11.02 6.38 2.22
C PRO A 17 9.65 6.69 1.64
N PHE A 18 9.36 6.10 0.47
CA PHE A 18 8.05 6.11 -0.17
C PHE A 18 7.75 4.73 -0.72
N PHE A 19 6.88 3.99 -0.05
CA PHE A 19 6.59 2.61 -0.39
C PHE A 19 5.14 2.24 -0.16
N ILE A 20 4.74 1.14 -0.80
CA ILE A 20 3.45 0.50 -0.62
C ILE A 20 3.68 -0.84 0.08
N GLN A 21 2.86 -1.14 1.06
CA GLN A 21 2.90 -2.38 1.83
C GLN A 21 1.51 -2.98 1.93
N PHE A 22 1.44 -4.29 1.82
CA PHE A 22 0.25 -5.07 2.11
C PHE A 22 0.53 -6.01 3.28
N GLY A 23 -0.46 -6.23 4.12
CA GLY A 23 -0.30 -7.06 5.30
C GLY A 23 -1.62 -7.49 5.92
N TRP A 24 -1.54 -8.07 7.10
CA TRP A 24 -2.68 -8.48 7.90
C TRP A 24 -2.50 -8.02 9.34
N SER A 25 -3.61 -7.65 9.97
CA SER A 25 -3.68 -7.49 11.40
C SER A 25 -4.51 -8.62 12.02
N SER A 26 -4.21 -8.97 13.27
CA SER A 26 -4.91 -10.01 14.02
C SER A 26 -5.32 -9.48 15.39
N PRO A 27 -6.64 -9.31 15.67
CA PRO A 27 -7.11 -8.91 16.99
C PRO A 27 -6.80 -9.96 18.05
N ASN A 28 -6.75 -11.24 17.67
CA ASN A 28 -6.48 -12.36 18.54
C ASN A 28 -4.97 -12.66 18.72
N LYS A 29 -4.10 -11.71 18.33
CA LYS A 29 -2.64 -11.81 18.46
C LYS A 29 -2.01 -13.02 17.75
N ASN A 30 -2.67 -13.60 16.74
CA ASN A 30 -2.02 -14.58 15.88
C ASN A 30 -0.77 -13.95 15.25
N LYS A 31 0.28 -14.73 15.13
CA LYS A 31 1.52 -14.27 14.47
C LYS A 31 1.25 -14.04 12.98
N VAL A 32 1.32 -12.80 12.56
CA VAL A 32 1.11 -12.34 11.17
C VAL A 32 2.41 -11.75 10.61
N PRO A 33 2.55 -11.68 9.27
CA PRO A 33 3.70 -11.01 8.65
C PRO A 33 3.83 -9.55 9.10
N ASN A 34 5.06 -9.08 9.24
CA ASN A 34 5.40 -7.71 9.61
C ASN A 34 6.58 -7.18 8.76
N GLY A 35 7.09 -5.99 9.08
CA GLY A 35 8.18 -5.36 8.34
C GLY A 35 9.51 -6.14 8.31
N ASN A 36 9.68 -7.10 9.23
CA ASN A 36 10.88 -7.94 9.33
C ASN A 36 10.63 -9.37 8.82
N THR A 37 9.49 -9.62 8.17
CA THR A 37 9.18 -10.95 7.64
C THR A 37 10.05 -11.28 6.45
N ASP A 38 10.76 -12.39 6.53
CA ASP A 38 11.55 -12.93 5.43
C ASP A 38 10.65 -13.77 4.51
N TRP A 39 10.21 -13.15 3.44
CA TRP A 39 9.33 -13.75 2.45
C TRP A 39 10.12 -14.61 1.46
N LYS A 40 9.60 -15.79 1.15
CA LYS A 40 10.12 -16.62 0.06
C LYS A 40 9.43 -16.25 -1.25
N GLY A 41 10.20 -15.74 -2.20
CA GLY A 41 9.71 -15.43 -3.54
C GLY A 41 9.76 -16.66 -4.46
N SER A 42 8.72 -16.83 -5.28
CA SER A 42 8.71 -17.88 -6.32
C SER A 42 9.67 -17.58 -7.48
N LYS A 43 9.98 -16.29 -7.70
CA LYS A 43 10.86 -15.77 -8.75
C LYS A 43 11.58 -14.52 -8.24
N SER A 44 12.67 -14.16 -8.91
CA SER A 44 13.49 -12.98 -8.56
C SER A 44 13.07 -11.69 -9.26
N SER A 45 12.20 -11.77 -10.28
CA SER A 45 11.73 -10.61 -11.05
C SER A 45 10.25 -10.72 -11.36
N LEU A 46 9.61 -9.57 -11.44
CA LEU A 46 8.21 -9.37 -11.83
C LEU A 46 8.18 -8.69 -13.19
N ASP A 47 7.43 -9.26 -14.13
CA ASP A 47 7.09 -8.64 -15.41
C ASP A 47 5.68 -9.07 -15.84
N PRO A 48 5.08 -8.50 -16.92
CA PRO A 48 3.69 -8.78 -17.30
C PRO A 48 3.36 -10.26 -17.53
N ASN A 49 4.36 -11.08 -17.91
CA ASN A 49 4.19 -12.51 -18.17
C ASN A 49 4.59 -13.39 -16.97
N ASN A 50 5.19 -12.79 -15.93
CA ASN A 50 5.80 -13.52 -14.84
C ASN A 50 5.36 -12.96 -13.46
N PRO A 51 4.17 -13.31 -12.99
CA PRO A 51 3.74 -12.96 -11.63
C PRO A 51 4.65 -13.61 -10.60
N VAL A 52 4.83 -12.92 -9.47
CA VAL A 52 5.63 -13.38 -8.33
C VAL A 52 4.71 -13.74 -7.18
N THR A 53 4.91 -14.90 -6.59
CA THR A 53 4.25 -15.28 -5.34
C THR A 53 5.25 -15.21 -4.19
N LEU A 54 4.92 -14.42 -3.20
CA LEU A 54 5.61 -14.37 -1.92
C LEU A 54 4.88 -15.27 -0.94
N THR A 55 5.62 -16.10 -0.20
CA THR A 55 5.05 -17.02 0.79
C THR A 55 5.77 -16.91 2.12
N TRP A 56 5.02 -17.06 3.20
CA TRP A 56 5.54 -17.14 4.55
C TRP A 56 4.66 -18.01 5.45
N ASN A 57 5.27 -18.84 6.27
CA ASN A 57 4.59 -19.67 7.27
C ASN A 57 4.90 -19.13 8.66
N ASN A 58 3.89 -18.96 9.51
CA ASN A 58 4.07 -18.41 10.84
C ASN A 58 4.61 -19.40 11.88
N GLY A 59 4.73 -20.68 11.52
CA GLY A 59 5.12 -21.76 12.42
C GLY A 59 4.00 -22.27 13.34
N GLU A 60 2.79 -21.69 13.21
CA GLU A 60 1.63 -21.98 14.06
C GLU A 60 0.41 -22.44 13.22
N GLY A 61 0.64 -22.92 12.00
CA GLY A 61 -0.38 -23.46 11.11
C GLY A 61 -1.05 -22.43 10.19
N LEU A 62 -0.55 -21.18 10.11
CA LEU A 62 -1.01 -20.21 9.13
C LEU A 62 0.04 -19.99 8.04
N ASN A 63 -0.38 -20.17 6.78
CA ASN A 63 0.43 -19.93 5.60
C ASN A 63 -0.09 -18.68 4.88
N PHE A 64 0.73 -17.66 4.81
CA PHE A 64 0.43 -16.40 4.14
C PHE A 64 1.04 -16.37 2.75
N SER A 65 0.31 -15.84 1.79
CA SER A 65 0.84 -15.60 0.46
C SER A 65 0.34 -14.28 -0.13
N GLN A 66 1.20 -13.65 -0.92
CA GLN A 66 0.89 -12.49 -1.75
C GLN A 66 1.23 -12.83 -3.19
N ILE A 67 0.26 -12.79 -4.09
CA ILE A 67 0.48 -13.00 -5.52
C ILE A 67 0.49 -11.62 -6.15
N ILE A 68 1.63 -11.25 -6.72
CA ILE A 68 1.87 -9.94 -7.30
C ILE A 68 1.98 -10.11 -8.82
N SER A 69 1.18 -9.38 -9.57
CA SER A 69 1.24 -9.30 -11.02
C SER A 69 1.26 -7.83 -11.45
N ILE A 70 1.81 -7.57 -12.62
CA ILE A 70 1.84 -6.25 -13.26
C ILE A 70 1.37 -6.40 -14.69
N ASP A 71 0.67 -5.40 -15.23
CA ASP A 71 0.33 -5.34 -16.64
C ASP A 71 1.24 -4.36 -17.41
N ASP A 72 1.05 -4.25 -18.72
CA ASP A 72 1.82 -3.36 -19.58
C ASP A 72 1.57 -1.87 -19.32
N ASN A 73 0.52 -1.53 -18.56
CA ASN A 73 0.17 -0.16 -18.17
C ASN A 73 0.61 0.17 -16.73
N TYR A 74 1.47 -0.67 -16.13
CA TYR A 74 1.95 -0.52 -14.75
C TYR A 74 0.87 -0.64 -13.67
N MET A 75 -0.29 -1.26 -13.98
CA MET A 75 -1.24 -1.64 -12.95
C MET A 75 -0.70 -2.87 -12.20
N ILE A 76 -0.49 -2.72 -10.90
CA ILE A 76 -0.01 -3.81 -10.05
C ILE A 76 -1.20 -4.38 -9.29
N LYS A 77 -1.46 -5.68 -9.48
CA LYS A 77 -2.47 -6.41 -8.72
C LYS A 77 -1.79 -7.24 -7.63
N VAL A 78 -2.29 -7.11 -6.39
CA VAL A 78 -1.83 -7.90 -5.26
C VAL A 78 -2.99 -8.70 -4.71
N ILE A 79 -2.88 -10.03 -4.73
CA ILE A 79 -3.86 -10.93 -4.14
C ILE A 79 -3.28 -11.47 -2.82
N GLN A 80 -3.93 -11.15 -1.72
CA GLN A 80 -3.58 -11.62 -0.40
C GLN A 80 -4.36 -12.89 -0.06
N LYS A 81 -3.66 -13.97 0.35
CA LYS A 81 -4.28 -15.24 0.72
C LYS A 81 -3.71 -15.75 2.04
N VAL A 82 -4.56 -16.39 2.82
CA VAL A 82 -4.17 -17.12 4.02
C VAL A 82 -4.76 -18.51 3.97
N LYS A 83 -3.91 -19.53 4.15
CA LYS A 83 -4.35 -20.91 4.37
C LYS A 83 -4.21 -21.21 5.85
N ASN A 84 -5.34 -21.54 6.48
CA ASN A 84 -5.39 -21.97 7.87
C ASN A 84 -5.37 -23.51 7.92
N GLU A 85 -4.31 -24.06 8.46
CA GLU A 85 -4.12 -25.51 8.67
C GLU A 85 -4.37 -25.92 10.14
N THR A 86 -4.86 -25.00 10.96
CA THR A 86 -5.28 -25.28 12.32
C THR A 86 -6.72 -25.77 12.38
N ASN A 87 -7.11 -26.35 13.52
CA ASN A 87 -8.51 -26.75 13.76
C ASN A 87 -9.40 -25.58 14.27
N ASN A 88 -8.84 -24.39 14.45
CA ASN A 88 -9.51 -23.22 15.01
C ASN A 88 -9.75 -22.15 13.95
N SER A 89 -10.89 -21.47 14.02
CA SER A 89 -11.12 -20.27 13.22
C SER A 89 -10.19 -19.13 13.63
N VAL A 90 -9.68 -18.37 12.66
CA VAL A 90 -8.86 -17.19 12.89
C VAL A 90 -9.50 -15.98 12.23
N ASN A 91 -9.48 -14.84 12.92
CA ASN A 91 -9.93 -13.56 12.38
C ASN A 91 -8.69 -12.74 11.99
N LEU A 92 -8.61 -12.39 10.70
CA LEU A 92 -7.53 -11.60 10.14
C LEU A 92 -8.12 -10.48 9.29
N TYR A 93 -7.54 -9.30 9.39
CA TYR A 93 -7.93 -8.13 8.60
C TYR A 93 -6.80 -7.78 7.64
N PRO A 94 -6.97 -7.95 6.32
CA PRO A 94 -6.00 -7.49 5.34
C PRO A 94 -5.98 -5.96 5.31
N TYR A 95 -4.82 -5.38 5.05
CA TYR A 95 -4.67 -3.95 4.84
C TYR A 95 -3.70 -3.65 3.70
N GLY A 96 -3.89 -2.49 3.09
CA GLY A 96 -2.92 -1.83 2.22
C GLY A 96 -2.47 -0.51 2.85
N LEU A 97 -1.22 -0.17 2.68
CA LEU A 97 -0.60 1.05 3.21
C LEU A 97 0.24 1.72 2.12
N ILE A 98 0.03 3.02 1.92
CA ILE A 98 0.97 3.89 1.23
C ILE A 98 1.67 4.72 2.29
N ARG A 99 2.99 4.63 2.39
CA ARG A 99 3.78 5.43 3.31
C ARG A 99 4.74 6.33 2.54
N ARG A 100 4.68 7.61 2.87
CA ARG A 100 5.65 8.61 2.47
C ARG A 100 6.18 9.30 3.71
N SER A 101 7.48 9.43 3.83
CA SER A 101 8.13 10.19 4.89
C SER A 101 8.71 11.46 4.30
N GLY A 102 8.54 12.55 5.04
CA GLY A 102 8.92 13.88 4.57
C GLY A 102 7.83 14.52 3.68
N GLU A 103 7.90 15.83 3.59
CA GLU A 103 7.07 16.61 2.69
C GLU A 103 7.88 16.90 1.42
N PRO A 104 7.39 16.55 0.23
CA PRO A 104 8.07 16.90 -1.00
C PRO A 104 8.09 18.44 -1.15
N LYS A 105 9.07 18.94 -1.87
CA LYS A 105 9.02 20.35 -2.30
C LYS A 105 7.85 20.49 -3.26
N THR A 106 6.78 21.08 -2.80
CA THR A 106 5.62 21.41 -3.64
C THR A 106 6.00 22.55 -4.57
N THR A 107 5.41 22.59 -5.73
CA THR A 107 5.73 23.64 -6.72
C THR A 107 4.80 24.85 -6.62
N ASP A 108 3.91 24.90 -5.62
CA ASP A 108 2.91 25.97 -5.39
C ASP A 108 2.13 26.39 -6.65
N PHE A 109 1.97 25.48 -7.59
CA PHE A 109 1.14 25.71 -8.76
C PHE A 109 -0.32 25.48 -8.39
N PHE A 110 -1.11 26.49 -8.37
CA PHE A 110 -2.55 26.51 -8.03
C PHE A 110 -3.43 25.52 -8.82
N VAL A 111 -2.89 24.82 -9.81
CA VAL A 111 -3.65 23.98 -10.75
C VAL A 111 -3.53 22.50 -10.45
N LEU A 112 -2.60 22.08 -9.59
CA LEU A 112 -2.32 20.67 -9.32
C LEU A 112 -2.40 20.39 -7.83
N HIS A 113 -3.20 19.41 -7.45
CA HIS A 113 -3.18 18.90 -6.09
C HIS A 113 -1.92 18.06 -5.86
N GLU A 114 -1.19 18.34 -4.80
CA GLU A 114 -0.07 17.56 -4.30
C GLU A 114 -0.36 17.15 -2.86
N GLY A 115 -0.52 15.85 -2.61
CA GLY A 115 -0.87 15.35 -1.29
C GLY A 115 -1.75 14.10 -1.32
N PRO A 116 -2.24 13.68 -0.16
CA PRO A 116 -3.21 12.59 -0.05
C PRO A 116 -4.55 12.94 -0.67
N LEU A 117 -5.14 11.97 -1.34
CA LEU A 117 -6.47 12.06 -1.92
C LEU A 117 -7.13 10.69 -1.95
N GLY A 118 -8.43 10.66 -2.21
CA GLY A 118 -9.15 9.41 -2.38
C GLY A 118 -10.62 9.64 -2.71
N VAL A 119 -11.28 8.59 -3.15
CA VAL A 119 -12.73 8.56 -3.34
C VAL A 119 -13.34 7.75 -2.21
N PHE A 120 -14.30 8.33 -1.52
CA PHE A 120 -15.02 7.75 -0.39
C PHE A 120 -16.50 7.98 -0.60
N ASP A 121 -17.29 6.92 -0.62
CA ASP A 121 -18.74 6.96 -0.89
C ASP A 121 -19.07 7.82 -2.12
N GLY A 122 -18.34 7.57 -3.23
CA GLY A 122 -18.50 8.27 -4.50
C GLY A 122 -17.98 9.72 -4.55
N SER A 123 -17.41 10.23 -3.46
CA SER A 123 -16.94 11.63 -3.36
C SER A 123 -15.41 11.70 -3.30
N LEU A 124 -14.80 12.51 -4.17
CA LEU A 124 -13.37 12.83 -4.10
C LEU A 124 -13.09 13.70 -2.88
N LYS A 125 -12.09 13.33 -2.12
CA LYS A 125 -11.52 14.12 -1.01
C LYS A 125 -10.04 14.34 -1.27
N GLU A 126 -9.61 15.58 -1.14
CA GLU A 126 -8.23 16.01 -1.32
C GLU A 126 -7.77 16.71 -0.04
N HIS A 127 -6.58 16.39 0.44
CA HIS A 127 -6.00 16.95 1.64
C HIS A 127 -4.58 17.40 1.36
N SER A 128 -4.26 18.61 1.74
CA SER A 128 -2.90 19.12 1.67
C SER A 128 -2.01 18.51 2.75
N TYR A 129 -0.71 18.62 2.61
CA TYR A 129 0.22 18.23 3.67
C TYR A 129 0.06 19.11 4.91
N SER A 130 -0.34 20.37 4.75
CA SER A 130 -0.68 21.27 5.87
C SER A 130 -1.87 20.78 6.66
N ASP A 131 -2.96 20.35 5.97
CA ASP A 131 -4.14 19.81 6.64
C ASP A 131 -3.78 18.60 7.51
N LEU A 132 -2.93 17.71 6.98
CA LEU A 132 -2.45 16.54 7.76
C LEU A 132 -1.61 16.95 8.98
N LYS A 133 -0.78 17.98 8.86
CA LYS A 133 0.01 18.48 10.00
C LYS A 133 -0.87 19.03 11.09
N GLU A 134 -1.97 19.72 10.76
CA GLU A 134 -2.93 20.26 11.72
C GLU A 134 -3.62 19.17 12.52
N THR A 135 -3.83 17.96 11.95
CA THR A 135 -4.40 16.83 12.70
C THR A 135 -3.42 16.23 13.72
N GLY A 136 -2.14 16.54 13.62
CA GLY A 136 -1.07 16.05 14.51
C GLY A 136 -1.01 14.52 14.55
N GLN A 137 -0.70 13.97 15.72
CA GLN A 137 -0.58 12.52 15.91
C GLN A 137 -1.90 11.75 15.83
N LYS A 138 -3.05 12.44 15.93
CA LYS A 138 -4.36 11.78 15.81
C LYS A 138 -4.64 11.30 14.38
N GLY A 139 -4.04 11.99 13.41
CA GLY A 139 -4.30 11.71 12.01
C GLY A 139 -5.75 12.00 11.61
N MET A 140 -6.09 11.63 10.38
CA MET A 140 -7.44 11.74 9.84
C MET A 140 -8.00 10.33 9.62
N SER A 141 -9.26 10.12 10.00
CA SER A 141 -9.96 8.85 9.77
C SER A 141 -11.22 9.13 8.97
N ILE A 142 -11.35 8.46 7.83
CA ILE A 142 -12.55 8.50 7.00
C ILE A 142 -13.14 7.10 7.01
N LYS A 143 -14.41 6.99 7.40
CA LYS A 143 -15.17 5.76 7.30
C LYS A 143 -16.05 5.83 6.06
N THR A 144 -16.16 4.72 5.36
CA THR A 144 -17.05 4.55 4.21
C THR A 144 -18.19 3.64 4.61
N GLU A 145 -19.38 3.92 4.11
CA GLU A 145 -20.58 3.09 4.30
C GLU A 145 -20.84 2.20 3.08
N GLU A 146 -20.37 2.64 1.91
CA GLU A 146 -20.49 1.93 0.65
C GLU A 146 -19.20 1.17 0.30
N ASN A 147 -19.37 0.12 -0.50
CA ASN A 147 -18.23 -0.56 -1.12
C ASN A 147 -17.64 0.30 -2.22
N GLY A 148 -16.34 0.16 -2.44
CA GLY A 148 -15.66 0.87 -3.51
C GLY A 148 -14.76 1.99 -3.03
N GLY A 149 -14.32 2.81 -3.99
CA GLY A 149 -13.40 3.89 -3.73
C GLY A 149 -11.93 3.47 -3.79
N TRP A 150 -11.06 4.41 -3.45
CA TRP A 150 -9.60 4.22 -3.46
C TRP A 150 -8.93 5.32 -2.65
N ILE A 151 -7.70 5.10 -2.25
CA ILE A 151 -6.85 6.11 -1.60
C ILE A 151 -5.53 6.23 -2.34
N GLY A 152 -4.92 7.41 -2.29
CA GLY A 152 -3.66 7.65 -2.97
C GLY A 152 -2.88 8.83 -2.41
N ILE A 153 -1.68 9.00 -2.94
CA ILE A 153 -0.85 10.19 -2.76
C ILE A 153 -0.40 10.62 -4.15
N THR A 154 -0.61 11.88 -4.47
CA THR A 154 -0.18 12.48 -5.74
C THR A 154 0.92 13.51 -5.53
N ASP A 155 1.78 13.59 -6.50
CA ASP A 155 2.78 14.64 -6.69
C ASP A 155 2.58 15.24 -8.08
N LYS A 156 3.39 16.25 -8.42
CA LYS A 156 3.33 16.93 -9.72
C LYS A 156 3.28 16.00 -10.94
N TYR A 157 3.98 14.86 -10.91
CA TYR A 157 4.12 13.95 -12.07
C TYR A 157 3.71 12.51 -11.78
N TRP A 158 3.44 12.16 -10.53
CA TRP A 158 3.26 10.78 -10.12
C TRP A 158 2.12 10.64 -9.13
N MET A 159 1.44 9.54 -9.23
CA MET A 159 0.40 9.15 -8.28
C MET A 159 0.61 7.68 -7.91
N ALA A 160 0.53 7.39 -6.62
CA ALA A 160 0.36 6.03 -6.12
C ALA A 160 -1.03 5.89 -5.54
N ALA A 161 -1.79 4.90 -5.97
CA ALA A 161 -3.13 4.63 -5.45
C ALA A 161 -3.28 3.18 -5.00
N LEU A 162 -4.07 2.97 -3.96
CA LEU A 162 -4.56 1.67 -3.53
C LEU A 162 -6.05 1.59 -3.83
N ILE A 163 -6.41 0.63 -4.66
CA ILE A 163 -7.79 0.38 -5.09
C ILE A 163 -8.16 -1.01 -4.54
N PRO A 164 -9.00 -1.08 -3.50
CA PRO A 164 -9.48 -2.36 -3.00
C PRO A 164 -10.35 -3.07 -4.04
N ASP A 165 -10.48 -4.38 -3.92
CA ASP A 165 -11.42 -5.16 -4.74
C ASP A 165 -12.84 -4.69 -4.43
N GLN A 166 -13.65 -4.48 -5.48
CA GLN A 166 -14.99 -3.88 -5.41
C GLN A 166 -16.07 -4.94 -5.24
#